data_9a7b381b6fc88b4f8d5294759ca34b06
#
_entry.id   9a7b381b6fc88b4f8d5294759ca34b06
#
_cell.length_a   1.000
_cell.length_b   1.000
_cell.length_c   1.000
_cell.angle_alpha   90.00
_cell.angle_beta   90.00
_cell.angle_gamma   90.00
#
_symmetry.space_group_name_H-M   'P 1'
#
loop_
_entity.id
_entity.type
_entity.pdbx_description
1 polymer ?
#
loop_
_entity_poly.entity_id
_entity_poly.type
_entity_poly.pdbx_seq_one_letter_code
_entity_poly.pdbx_strand_id
1 'polypeptide(L)'
;MKVAKVPGKNSKHKVFVYALSTCAWCKLAKNFLKENEIEYEYVDVDLCEDEDKEKIRKDILDEGGDLSYPTIIINNKLLITGFRKDKLKEALEI
;
A
#
# COMPACT_ATOMS: atom_id res chain seq x y z
N MET A 1 -5.62 -14.84 2.61
CA MET A 1 -5.50 -13.41 2.26
C MET A 1 -5.39 -13.27 0.76
N LYS A 2 -6.24 -12.46 0.18
CA LYS A 2 -6.20 -12.24 -1.27
C LYS A 2 -5.41 -10.97 -1.58
N VAL A 3 -4.25 -11.15 -2.18
CA VAL A 3 -3.42 -10.04 -2.64
C VAL A 3 -3.68 -9.87 -4.14
N ALA A 4 -4.04 -8.66 -4.53
CA ALA A 4 -4.25 -8.31 -5.93
C ALA A 4 -2.97 -7.68 -6.49
N LYS A 5 -2.61 -8.04 -7.70
CA LYS A 5 -1.44 -7.48 -8.37
C LYS A 5 -1.90 -6.62 -9.53
N VAL A 6 -1.41 -5.38 -9.57
CA VAL A 6 -1.67 -4.45 -10.66
C VAL A 6 -0.39 -4.28 -11.46
N PRO A 7 -0.37 -4.72 -12.71
CA PRO A 7 0.85 -4.62 -13.53
C PRO A 7 1.12 -3.17 -13.92
N GLY A 8 2.38 -2.87 -14.14
CA GLY A 8 2.82 -1.56 -14.60
C GLY A 8 4.15 -1.67 -15.32
N LYS A 9 4.50 -0.64 -16.09
CA LYS A 9 5.76 -0.63 -16.83
C LYS A 9 6.97 -0.41 -15.93
N ASN A 10 6.76 0.26 -14.79
CA ASN A 10 7.82 0.53 -13.83
C ASN A 10 7.73 -0.45 -12.66
N SER A 11 8.59 -1.43 -12.66
CA SER A 11 8.71 -2.43 -11.59
C SER A 11 10.03 -2.30 -10.83
N LYS A 12 10.67 -1.14 -10.91
CA LYS A 12 11.95 -0.87 -10.25
C LYS A 12 11.90 -1.06 -8.74
N HIS A 13 10.78 -0.69 -8.13
CA HIS A 13 10.57 -0.82 -6.69
C HIS A 13 9.43 -1.76 -6.41
N LYS A 14 9.55 -2.52 -5.33
CA LYS A 14 8.44 -3.34 -4.86
C LYS A 14 7.50 -2.47 -4.04
N VAL A 15 6.24 -2.36 -4.46
CA VAL A 15 5.24 -1.54 -3.80
C VAL A 15 4.09 -2.41 -3.31
N PHE A 16 3.80 -2.35 -2.03
CA PHE A 16 2.70 -3.07 -1.42
C PHE A 16 1.80 -2.10 -0.67
N VAL A 17 0.50 -2.18 -0.91
CA VAL A 17 -0.49 -1.26 -0.32
C VAL A 17 -1.47 -2.02 0.56
N TYR A 18 -1.53 -1.67 1.83
CA TYR A 18 -2.63 -2.05 2.70
C TYR A 18 -3.72 -1.00 2.57
N ALA A 19 -4.88 -1.40 2.09
CA ALA A 19 -5.95 -0.48 1.76
C ALA A 19 -7.28 -0.92 2.40
N LEU A 20 -8.27 -0.07 2.29
CA LEU A 20 -9.65 -0.41 2.61
C LEU A 20 -10.48 -0.20 1.34
N SER A 21 -11.44 -1.10 1.09
CA SER A 21 -12.24 -1.05 -0.13
C SER A 21 -13.09 0.22 -0.25
N THR A 22 -13.44 0.82 0.88
CA THR A 22 -14.28 2.02 0.95
C THR A 22 -13.49 3.31 1.22
N CYS A 23 -12.18 3.26 1.18
CA CYS A 23 -11.31 4.37 1.55
C CYS A 23 -11.02 5.26 0.35
N ALA A 24 -11.41 6.53 0.42
CA ALA A 24 -11.17 7.49 -0.66
C ALA A 24 -9.66 7.75 -0.86
N TRP A 25 -8.92 7.90 0.22
CA TRP A 25 -7.48 8.12 0.16
C TRP A 25 -6.73 6.93 -0.43
N CYS A 26 -7.22 5.72 -0.16
CA CYS A 26 -6.66 4.50 -0.74
C CYS A 26 -6.87 4.47 -2.26
N LYS A 27 -8.04 4.91 -2.72
CA LYS A 27 -8.33 5.01 -4.16
C LYS A 27 -7.41 6.02 -4.84
N LEU A 28 -7.16 7.16 -4.19
CA LEU A 28 -6.24 8.16 -4.70
C LEU A 28 -4.82 7.62 -4.80
N ALA A 29 -4.38 6.87 -3.81
CA ALA A 29 -3.06 6.26 -3.82
C ALA A 29 -2.93 5.24 -4.95
N LYS A 30 -3.92 4.38 -5.12
CA LYS A 30 -3.94 3.39 -6.20
C LYS A 30 -3.93 4.08 -7.58
N ASN A 31 -4.73 5.12 -7.74
CA ASN A 31 -4.79 5.87 -8.99
C ASN A 31 -3.45 6.55 -9.30
N PHE A 32 -2.80 7.13 -8.29
CA PHE A 32 -1.49 7.75 -8.43
C PHE A 32 -0.46 6.74 -8.96
N LEU A 33 -0.42 5.55 -8.37
CA LEU A 33 0.50 4.50 -8.79
C LEU A 33 0.20 4.06 -10.22
N LYS A 34 -1.07 3.89 -10.56
CA LYS A 34 -1.50 3.50 -11.89
C LYS A 34 -1.17 4.56 -12.94
N GLU A 35 -1.41 5.83 -12.65
CA GLU A 35 -1.13 6.94 -13.57
C GLU A 35 0.37 7.07 -13.86
N ASN A 36 1.21 6.71 -12.91
CA ASN A 36 2.66 6.71 -13.08
C ASN A 36 3.19 5.38 -13.60
N GLU A 37 2.30 4.48 -13.99
CA GLU A 37 2.62 3.16 -14.55
C GLU A 37 3.47 2.30 -13.62
N ILE A 38 3.28 2.46 -12.30
CA ILE A 38 4.03 1.72 -11.29
C ILE A 38 3.32 0.41 -11.00
N GLU A 39 4.06 -0.70 -11.09
CA GLU A 39 3.56 -2.00 -10.70
C GLU A 39 3.45 -2.07 -9.18
N TYR A 40 2.31 -2.56 -8.68
CA TYR A 40 2.11 -2.69 -7.24
C TYR A 40 1.17 -3.84 -6.90
N GLU A 41 1.21 -4.24 -5.65
CA GLU A 41 0.28 -5.21 -5.08
C GLU A 41 -0.51 -4.53 -3.97
N TYR A 42 -1.73 -4.98 -3.74
CA TYR A 42 -2.53 -4.44 -2.64
C TYR A 42 -3.45 -5.49 -2.04
N VAL A 43 -3.88 -5.23 -0.82
CA VAL A 43 -4.90 -6.02 -0.16
C VAL A 43 -5.90 -5.07 0.50
N ASP A 44 -7.19 -5.33 0.29
CA ASP A 44 -8.25 -4.60 0.98
C ASP A 44 -8.49 -5.29 2.32
N VAL A 45 -7.96 -4.69 3.38
CA VAL A 45 -7.94 -5.31 4.72
C VAL A 45 -9.32 -5.57 5.26
N ASP A 46 -10.28 -4.69 4.98
CA ASP A 46 -11.66 -4.84 5.42
C ASP A 46 -12.37 -6.05 4.83
N LEU A 47 -11.87 -6.55 3.70
CA LEU A 47 -12.43 -7.74 3.02
C LEU A 47 -11.73 -9.04 3.45
N CYS A 48 -10.71 -8.94 4.28
CA CYS A 48 -10.01 -10.11 4.80
C CYS A 48 -10.79 -10.74 5.96
N GLU A 49 -10.47 -11.99 6.26
CA GLU A 49 -10.99 -12.66 7.43
C GLU A 49 -10.32 -12.09 8.70
N ASP A 50 -10.96 -12.26 9.85
CA ASP A 50 -10.50 -11.68 11.11
C ASP A 50 -9.07 -12.09 11.46
N GLU A 51 -8.71 -13.32 11.18
CA GLU A 51 -7.37 -13.85 11.41
C GLU A 51 -6.32 -13.07 10.63
N ASP A 52 -6.60 -12.81 9.35
CA ASP A 52 -5.71 -12.03 8.49
C ASP A 52 -5.66 -10.56 8.90
N LYS A 53 -6.80 -9.99 9.32
CA LYS A 53 -6.85 -8.61 9.82
C LYS A 53 -5.94 -8.42 11.02
N GLU A 54 -5.96 -9.35 11.96
CA GLU A 54 -5.10 -9.28 13.15
C GLU A 54 -3.61 -9.40 12.79
N LYS A 55 -3.29 -10.28 11.86
CA LYS A 55 -1.92 -10.44 11.40
C LYS A 55 -1.40 -9.18 10.72
N ILE A 56 -2.21 -8.57 9.85
CA ILE A 56 -1.87 -7.33 9.16
C ILE A 56 -1.68 -6.20 10.15
N ARG A 57 -2.59 -6.08 11.11
CA ARG A 57 -2.52 -5.08 12.16
C ARG A 57 -1.20 -5.17 12.93
N LYS A 58 -0.84 -6.37 13.33
CA LYS A 58 0.39 -6.63 14.05
C LYS A 58 1.61 -6.26 13.20
N ASP A 59 1.62 -6.67 11.94
CA ASP A 59 2.73 -6.39 11.03
C ASP A 59 2.93 -4.89 10.86
N ILE A 60 1.85 -4.12 10.67
CA ILE A 60 1.93 -2.68 10.51
C ILE A 60 2.47 -2.01 11.78
N LEU A 61 1.99 -2.42 12.95
CA LEU A 61 2.43 -1.85 14.22
C LEU A 61 3.89 -2.22 14.53
N ASP A 62 4.30 -3.43 14.20
CA ASP A 62 5.68 -3.89 14.40
C ASP A 62 6.66 -3.12 13.52
N GLU A 63 6.22 -2.67 12.33
CA GLU A 63 7.04 -1.86 11.43
C GLU A 63 7.06 -0.37 11.81
N GLY A 64 6.44 -0.01 12.92
CA GLY A 64 6.41 1.35 13.41
C GLY A 64 5.32 2.23 12.80
N GLY A 65 4.41 1.64 12.05
CA GLY A 65 3.28 2.35 11.48
C GLY A 65 2.13 2.48 12.46
N ASP A 66 1.09 3.21 12.05
CA ASP A 66 -0.18 3.22 12.76
C ASP A 66 -1.25 2.59 11.85
N LEU A 67 -2.47 2.46 12.36
CA LEU A 67 -3.56 1.80 11.62
C LEU A 67 -4.33 2.77 10.71
N SER A 68 -3.65 3.73 10.15
CA SER A 68 -4.22 4.63 9.14
C SER A 68 -4.03 4.03 7.75
N TYR A 69 -5.01 4.20 6.90
CA TYR A 69 -4.96 3.66 5.53
C TYR A 69 -5.01 4.80 4.52
N PRO A 70 -4.32 4.66 3.38
CA PRO A 70 -3.51 3.51 3.00
C PRO A 70 -2.18 3.45 3.79
N THR A 71 -1.66 2.25 3.99
CA THR A 71 -0.30 2.04 4.47
C THR A 71 0.48 1.42 3.31
N ILE A 72 1.51 2.11 2.85
CA ILE A 72 2.28 1.70 1.68
C ILE A 72 3.69 1.30 2.11
N ILE A 73 4.11 0.11 1.69
CA ILE A 73 5.45 -0.40 2.01
C ILE A 73 6.24 -0.51 0.71
N ILE A 74 7.40 0.12 0.67
CA ILE A 74 8.27 0.15 -0.50
C ILE A 74 9.55 -0.63 -0.21
N ASN A 75 9.84 -1.61 -1.07
CA ASN A 75 11.01 -2.48 -0.98
C ASN A 75 11.12 -3.22 0.36
N ASN A 76 9.99 -3.50 1.00
CA ASN A 76 9.91 -4.16 2.31
C ASN A 76 10.64 -3.42 3.44
N LYS A 77 10.95 -2.15 3.24
CA LYS A 77 11.74 -1.36 4.21
C LYS A 77 11.08 -0.06 4.61
N LEU A 78 10.59 0.71 3.64
CA LEU A 78 10.06 2.04 3.88
C LEU A 78 8.55 1.97 4.01
N LEU A 79 8.04 2.37 5.17
CA LEU A 79 6.60 2.42 5.43
C LEU A 79 6.12 3.86 5.34
N ILE A 80 5.12 4.10 4.49
CA ILE A 80 4.49 5.41 4.33
C ILE A 80 3.03 5.27 4.74
N THR A 81 2.61 6.01 5.76
CA THR A 81 1.25 6.02 6.25
C THR A 81 0.46 7.15 5.61
N GLY A 82 -0.69 6.83 5.05
CA GLY A 82 -1.53 7.79 4.36
C GLY A 82 -1.08 8.04 2.93
N PHE A 83 -1.86 8.85 2.21
CA PHE A 83 -1.50 9.21 0.84
C PHE A 83 -0.62 10.46 0.86
N ARG A 84 0.68 10.26 0.79
CA ARG A 84 1.67 11.32 0.77
C ARG A 84 2.41 11.31 -0.57
N LYS A 85 1.90 12.11 -1.47
CA LYS A 85 2.37 12.15 -2.86
C LYS A 85 3.85 12.51 -2.97
N ASP A 86 4.29 13.49 -2.19
CA ASP A 86 5.69 13.92 -2.13
C ASP A 86 6.63 12.79 -1.68
N LYS A 87 6.25 12.09 -0.62
CA LYS A 87 7.04 10.97 -0.11
C LYS A 87 7.05 9.80 -1.06
N LEU A 88 5.93 9.53 -1.73
CA LEU A 88 5.84 8.48 -2.71
C LEU A 88 6.73 8.76 -3.91
N LYS A 89 6.73 10.00 -4.40
CA LYS A 89 7.57 10.41 -5.51
C LYS A 89 9.05 10.25 -5.18
N GLU A 90 9.45 10.68 -4.00
CA GLU A 90 10.82 10.56 -3.53
C GLU A 90 11.25 9.10 -3.41
N ALA A 91 10.43 8.27 -2.77
CA ALA A 91 10.74 6.87 -2.55
C ALA A 91 10.79 6.08 -3.86
N LEU A 92 9.94 6.42 -4.82
CA LEU A 92 9.84 5.74 -6.11
C LEU A 92 10.73 6.37 -7.18
N GLU A 93 11.40 7.46 -6.85
CA GLU A 93 12.32 8.16 -7.74
C GLU A 93 11.64 8.67 -9.04
N ILE A 94 10.46 9.24 -8.89
CA ILE A 94 9.67 9.74 -10.02
C ILE A 94 9.35 11.22 -9.91
#